data_82db00df7b7f31560fd25aed01e7970c
#
_entry.id   82db00df7b7f31560fd25aed01e7970c
#
_cell.length_a   1.000
_cell.length_b   1.000
_cell.length_c   1.000
_cell.angle_alpha   90.00
_cell.angle_beta   90.00
_cell.angle_gamma   90.00
#
_symmetry.space_group_name_H-M   'P 1'
#
loop_
_entity.id
_entity.type
_entity.pdbx_description
1 polymer ?
#
loop_
_entity_poly.entity_id
_entity_poly.type
_entity_poly.pdbx_seq_one_letter_code
_entity_poly.pdbx_strand_id
1 'polypeptide(L)'
;RDGGGVIRAMEDRCAHRRAALSYGKVVGNHIQCPYHGWRYDTAGGCVVIPSLGPGVDPPTRFGVETYPVVARYGWAWMWWGDPVAADEAYIPDIPFLDPSADAPGGRLTRFSYRAPQELVVENLLDLTHLDFVHGSVFGDPYGAGEEQISVEHTDEVITMTRVSNDRLPPKAMAMLTRGKRQDIHQTMQIHVRSGVAVG
;
A
#
# COMPACT_ATOMS: atom_id res chain seq x y z
N ARG A 1 -14.13 9.38 1.83
CA ARG A 1 -15.22 8.74 2.58
C ARG A 1 -16.54 9.44 2.22
N ASP A 2 -17.63 8.67 2.13
CA ASP A 2 -18.97 9.23 1.99
C ASP A 2 -19.49 9.82 3.31
N GLY A 3 -20.70 10.40 3.31
CA GLY A 3 -21.29 11.01 4.50
C GLY A 3 -21.57 10.02 5.64
N GLY A 4 -21.57 8.73 5.38
CA GLY A 4 -21.64 7.64 6.37
C GLY A 4 -20.27 7.18 6.86
N GLY A 5 -19.17 7.76 6.37
CA GLY A 5 -17.82 7.39 6.74
C GLY A 5 -17.25 6.19 5.95
N VAL A 6 -18.01 5.59 5.02
CA VAL A 6 -17.59 4.46 4.21
C VAL A 6 -16.59 4.92 3.15
N ILE A 7 -15.48 4.19 3.01
CA ILE A 7 -14.49 4.45 1.94
C ILE A 7 -15.10 4.09 0.60
N ARG A 8 -14.89 4.97 -0.38
CA ARG A 8 -15.25 4.75 -1.78
C ARG A 8 -14.05 5.05 -2.66
N ALA A 9 -13.90 4.31 -3.74
CA ALA A 9 -12.87 4.55 -4.75
C ALA A 9 -13.52 4.74 -6.11
N MET A 10 -13.05 5.72 -6.86
CA MET A 10 -13.53 6.01 -8.20
C MET A 10 -12.43 6.64 -9.05
N GLU A 11 -12.59 6.59 -10.36
CA GLU A 11 -11.67 7.23 -11.30
C GLU A 11 -11.52 8.72 -10.98
N ASP A 12 -10.28 9.20 -10.88
CA ASP A 12 -9.98 10.60 -10.60
C ASP A 12 -10.09 11.48 -11.86
N ARG A 13 -11.21 11.30 -12.60
CA ARG A 13 -11.46 12.04 -13.84
C ARG A 13 -12.96 12.30 -14.04
N CYS A 14 -13.32 13.57 -14.09
CA CYS A 14 -14.68 13.99 -14.39
C CYS A 14 -15.07 13.57 -15.84
N ALA A 15 -16.25 12.96 -16.02
CA ALA A 15 -16.75 12.52 -17.32
C ALA A 15 -16.93 13.68 -18.32
N HIS A 16 -17.06 14.95 -17.84
CA HIS A 16 -17.24 16.11 -18.71
C HIS A 16 -15.95 16.48 -19.47
N ARG A 17 -14.91 16.91 -18.74
CA ARG A 17 -13.67 17.47 -19.27
C ARG A 17 -12.41 16.90 -18.60
N ARG A 18 -12.52 15.71 -18.04
CA ARG A 18 -11.39 14.96 -17.44
C ARG A 18 -10.65 15.69 -16.32
N ALA A 19 -11.28 16.71 -15.72
CA ALA A 19 -10.71 17.38 -14.55
C ALA A 19 -10.63 16.40 -13.38
N ALA A 20 -9.53 16.44 -12.60
CA ALA A 20 -9.34 15.57 -11.47
C ALA A 20 -10.39 15.85 -10.37
N LEU A 21 -11.13 14.81 -9.96
CA LEU A 21 -12.14 14.88 -8.92
C LEU A 21 -11.52 15.04 -7.53
N SER A 22 -10.28 14.60 -7.35
CA SER A 22 -9.51 14.77 -6.11
C SER A 22 -9.29 16.24 -5.71
N TYR A 23 -9.34 17.15 -6.63
CA TYR A 23 -9.35 18.61 -6.36
C TYR A 23 -10.74 19.17 -6.04
N GLY A 24 -11.77 18.34 -6.10
CA GLY A 24 -13.13 18.68 -5.81
C GLY A 24 -13.46 18.65 -4.32
N LYS A 25 -14.74 18.57 -4.01
CA LYS A 25 -15.20 18.48 -2.62
C LYS A 25 -16.32 17.47 -2.47
N VAL A 26 -16.40 16.87 -1.30
CA VAL A 26 -17.52 16.02 -0.91
C VAL A 26 -18.70 16.92 -0.50
N VAL A 27 -19.88 16.65 -1.07
CA VAL A 27 -21.14 17.33 -0.77
C VAL A 27 -22.19 16.27 -0.46
N GLY A 28 -22.47 16.05 0.81
CA GLY A 28 -23.24 14.89 1.25
C GLY A 28 -22.54 13.58 0.88
N ASN A 29 -23.23 12.73 0.14
CA ASN A 29 -22.67 11.46 -0.38
C ASN A 29 -22.12 11.57 -1.82
N HIS A 30 -21.89 12.78 -2.31
CA HIS A 30 -21.44 13.00 -3.67
C HIS A 30 -20.08 13.66 -3.72
N ILE A 31 -19.27 13.33 -4.73
CA ILE A 31 -18.08 14.11 -5.07
C ILE A 31 -18.43 15.16 -6.12
N GLN A 32 -18.12 16.42 -5.85
CA GLN A 32 -18.35 17.52 -6.78
C GLN A 32 -17.07 17.89 -7.51
N CYS A 33 -17.13 17.85 -8.84
CA CYS A 33 -16.05 18.28 -9.71
C CYS A 33 -15.73 19.77 -9.48
N PRO A 34 -14.46 20.17 -9.34
CA PRO A 34 -14.07 21.53 -9.06
C PRO A 34 -14.28 22.48 -10.26
N TYR A 35 -14.40 21.92 -11.48
CA TYR A 35 -14.42 22.72 -12.71
C TYR A 35 -15.83 23.27 -13.02
N HIS A 36 -16.83 22.38 -13.22
CA HIS A 36 -18.19 22.80 -13.59
C HIS A 36 -19.26 22.34 -12.61
N GLY A 37 -18.89 21.85 -11.44
CA GLY A 37 -19.81 21.48 -10.38
C GLY A 37 -20.60 20.19 -10.62
N TRP A 38 -20.25 19.38 -11.61
CA TRP A 38 -20.87 18.06 -11.81
C TRP A 38 -20.70 17.22 -10.56
N ARG A 39 -21.74 16.49 -10.16
CA ARG A 39 -21.68 15.65 -8.95
C ARG A 39 -21.90 14.19 -9.32
N TYR A 40 -21.14 13.34 -8.67
CA TYR A 40 -21.19 11.89 -8.82
C TYR A 40 -21.54 11.27 -7.48
N ASP A 41 -22.43 10.28 -7.50
CA ASP A 41 -22.77 9.50 -6.32
C ASP A 41 -21.70 8.45 -5.98
N THR A 42 -21.96 7.66 -4.94
CA THR A 42 -21.05 6.60 -4.47
C THR A 42 -20.91 5.42 -5.44
N ALA A 43 -21.82 5.28 -6.41
CA ALA A 43 -21.77 4.28 -7.48
C ALA A 43 -21.12 4.84 -8.77
N GLY A 44 -20.69 6.11 -8.76
CA GLY A 44 -20.05 6.76 -9.91
C GLY A 44 -21.05 7.38 -10.89
N GLY A 45 -22.36 7.27 -10.66
CA GLY A 45 -23.39 7.89 -11.49
C GLY A 45 -23.36 9.42 -11.37
N CYS A 46 -23.49 10.13 -12.50
CA CYS A 46 -23.65 11.57 -12.48
C CYS A 46 -25.07 11.93 -12.03
N VAL A 47 -25.20 12.64 -10.91
CA VAL A 47 -26.50 13.00 -10.30
C VAL A 47 -26.83 14.48 -10.40
N VAL A 48 -25.88 15.33 -10.73
CA VAL A 48 -26.09 16.76 -10.93
C VAL A 48 -25.22 17.29 -12.06
N ILE A 49 -25.85 17.94 -13.02
CA ILE A 49 -25.19 18.81 -14.01
C ILE A 49 -25.79 20.22 -13.86
N PRO A 50 -25.09 21.19 -13.26
CA PRO A 50 -25.68 22.49 -12.94
C PRO A 50 -26.25 23.25 -14.14
N SER A 51 -25.68 23.05 -15.33
CA SER A 51 -26.14 23.71 -16.56
C SER A 51 -27.48 23.18 -17.10
N LEU A 52 -27.97 22.04 -16.62
CA LEU A 52 -29.29 21.52 -16.98
C LEU A 52 -30.41 22.18 -16.18
N GLY A 53 -30.07 22.87 -15.08
CA GLY A 53 -31.03 23.46 -14.17
C GLY A 53 -31.46 22.52 -13.03
N PRO A 54 -32.19 23.04 -12.04
CA PRO A 54 -32.63 22.28 -10.88
C PRO A 54 -33.70 21.24 -11.29
N GLY A 55 -33.59 20.03 -10.71
CA GLY A 55 -34.56 18.95 -10.89
C GLY A 55 -34.50 18.22 -12.24
N VAL A 56 -33.46 18.47 -13.05
CA VAL A 56 -33.23 17.75 -14.28
C VAL A 56 -32.20 16.66 -14.06
N ASP A 57 -32.59 15.40 -14.27
CA ASP A 57 -31.68 14.26 -14.13
C ASP A 57 -30.65 14.22 -15.26
N PRO A 58 -29.37 14.06 -14.96
CA PRO A 58 -28.36 13.86 -15.98
C PRO A 58 -28.55 12.56 -16.78
N PRO A 59 -28.17 12.53 -18.08
CA PRO A 59 -28.17 11.30 -18.83
C PRO A 59 -27.27 10.23 -18.18
N THR A 60 -27.75 8.98 -18.12
CA THR A 60 -27.08 7.85 -17.46
C THR A 60 -25.72 7.48 -18.06
N ARG A 61 -25.43 7.90 -19.30
CA ARG A 61 -24.11 7.70 -19.94
C ARG A 61 -22.99 8.51 -19.28
N PHE A 62 -23.31 9.48 -18.44
CA PHE A 62 -22.33 10.29 -17.73
C PHE A 62 -22.05 9.70 -16.35
N GLY A 63 -21.02 8.90 -16.28
CA GLY A 63 -20.55 8.31 -15.03
C GLY A 63 -19.03 8.30 -14.98
N VAL A 64 -18.50 7.90 -13.85
CA VAL A 64 -17.10 7.61 -13.61
C VAL A 64 -16.98 6.18 -13.10
N GLU A 65 -15.88 5.52 -13.43
CA GLU A 65 -15.62 4.16 -12.97
C GLU A 65 -15.43 4.14 -11.45
N THR A 66 -15.95 3.10 -10.81
CA THR A 66 -15.76 2.85 -9.37
C THR A 66 -15.03 1.53 -9.16
N TYR A 67 -14.29 1.45 -8.07
CA TYR A 67 -13.48 0.28 -7.76
C TYR A 67 -13.91 -0.31 -6.42
N PRO A 68 -13.96 -1.65 -6.28
CA PRO A 68 -14.11 -2.29 -4.98
C PRO A 68 -13.02 -1.81 -4.03
N VAL A 69 -13.40 -1.43 -2.84
CA VAL A 69 -12.47 -0.92 -1.83
C VAL A 69 -12.92 -1.31 -0.44
N VAL A 70 -11.98 -1.74 0.39
CA VAL A 70 -12.20 -2.07 1.79
C VAL A 70 -11.19 -1.35 2.67
N ALA A 71 -11.57 -1.09 3.92
CA ALA A 71 -10.66 -0.57 4.94
C ALA A 71 -10.18 -1.73 5.82
N ARG A 72 -8.87 -1.98 5.84
CA ARG A 72 -8.27 -3.00 6.69
C ARG A 72 -6.88 -2.55 7.14
N TYR A 73 -6.53 -2.77 8.39
CA TYR A 73 -5.24 -2.38 8.97
C TYR A 73 -4.90 -0.88 8.85
N GLY A 74 -5.91 -0.02 8.91
CA GLY A 74 -5.74 1.43 8.73
C GLY A 74 -5.52 1.90 7.29
N TRP A 75 -5.54 0.99 6.32
CA TRP A 75 -5.35 1.26 4.89
C TRP A 75 -6.64 1.13 4.11
N ALA A 76 -6.69 1.79 2.93
CA ALA A 76 -7.71 1.56 1.92
C ALA A 76 -7.13 0.64 0.85
N TRP A 77 -7.66 -0.58 0.76
CA TRP A 77 -7.29 -1.57 -0.23
C TRP A 77 -8.25 -1.48 -1.40
N MET A 78 -7.76 -1.19 -2.57
CA MET A 78 -8.55 -1.01 -3.77
C MET A 78 -8.22 -2.13 -4.77
N TRP A 79 -9.26 -2.76 -5.29
CA TRP A 79 -9.11 -3.74 -6.35
C TRP A 79 -8.99 -3.04 -7.71
N TRP A 80 -7.92 -3.35 -8.44
CA TRP A 80 -7.70 -2.88 -9.79
C TRP A 80 -7.90 -4.03 -10.77
N GLY A 81 -8.98 -4.02 -11.55
CA GLY A 81 -9.35 -5.06 -12.50
C GLY A 81 -10.84 -5.32 -12.52
N ASP A 82 -11.25 -6.51 -13.01
CA ASP A 82 -12.65 -6.91 -13.03
C ASP A 82 -13.22 -6.93 -11.60
N PRO A 83 -14.24 -6.11 -11.29
CA PRO A 83 -14.85 -6.06 -9.97
C PRO A 83 -15.41 -7.40 -9.47
N VAL A 84 -15.82 -8.29 -10.39
CA VAL A 84 -16.35 -9.62 -10.06
C VAL A 84 -15.26 -10.53 -9.48
N ALA A 85 -14.01 -10.28 -9.84
CA ALA A 85 -12.85 -11.02 -9.34
C ALA A 85 -12.26 -10.44 -8.04
N ALA A 86 -12.85 -9.38 -7.49
CA ALA A 86 -12.36 -8.77 -6.25
C ALA A 86 -12.55 -9.73 -5.08
N ASP A 87 -11.44 -10.04 -4.40
CA ASP A 87 -11.44 -10.93 -3.25
C ASP A 87 -10.54 -10.36 -2.14
N GLU A 88 -11.11 -10.21 -0.95
CA GLU A 88 -10.38 -9.73 0.23
C GLU A 88 -9.30 -10.71 0.72
N ALA A 89 -9.36 -11.97 0.30
CA ALA A 89 -8.33 -12.97 0.61
C ALA A 89 -6.93 -12.58 0.05
N TYR A 90 -6.88 -11.72 -0.97
CA TYR A 90 -5.62 -11.19 -1.51
C TYR A 90 -5.01 -10.05 -0.69
N ILE A 91 -5.70 -9.56 0.34
CA ILE A 91 -5.12 -8.59 1.26
C ILE A 91 -4.17 -9.34 2.19
N PRO A 92 -2.88 -8.97 2.25
CA PRO A 92 -1.91 -9.62 3.13
C PRO A 92 -2.36 -9.57 4.59
N ASP A 93 -2.06 -10.64 5.34
CA ASP A 93 -2.32 -10.67 6.78
C ASP A 93 -1.20 -9.93 7.52
N ILE A 94 -1.46 -8.67 7.86
CA ILE A 94 -0.53 -7.75 8.51
C ILE A 94 -1.16 -7.09 9.74
N PRO A 95 -1.64 -7.87 10.72
CA PRO A 95 -2.41 -7.37 11.86
C PRO A 95 -1.64 -6.38 12.73
N PHE A 96 -0.32 -6.44 12.71
CA PHE A 96 0.54 -5.49 13.45
C PHE A 96 0.46 -4.04 12.91
N LEU A 97 -0.11 -3.82 11.73
CA LEU A 97 -0.39 -2.48 11.20
C LEU A 97 -1.76 -1.96 11.63
N ASP A 98 -2.61 -2.79 12.27
CA ASP A 98 -3.91 -2.34 12.72
C ASP A 98 -3.75 -1.26 13.81
N PRO A 99 -4.35 -0.07 13.63
CA PRO A 99 -4.26 1.00 14.63
C PRO A 99 -4.85 0.64 15.99
N SER A 100 -5.69 -0.41 16.05
CA SER A 100 -6.28 -0.94 17.28
C SER A 100 -5.49 -2.07 17.91
N ALA A 101 -4.38 -2.53 17.29
CA ALA A 101 -3.54 -3.57 17.85
C ALA A 101 -2.86 -3.10 19.15
N ASP A 102 -2.66 -4.01 20.10
CA ASP A 102 -1.98 -3.72 21.38
C ASP A 102 -0.52 -3.29 21.20
N ALA A 103 0.11 -3.68 20.12
CA ALA A 103 1.42 -3.19 19.72
C ALA A 103 1.26 -1.94 18.83
N PRO A 104 1.89 -0.82 19.17
CA PRO A 104 1.82 0.38 18.35
C PRO A 104 2.38 0.05 16.96
N GLY A 105 1.54 0.15 15.94
CA GLY A 105 1.93 0.04 14.55
C GLY A 105 3.07 0.99 14.23
N GLY A 106 3.87 0.65 13.26
CA GLY A 106 4.96 1.49 12.80
C GLY A 106 4.47 2.87 12.33
N ARG A 107 5.38 3.82 12.28
CA ARG A 107 5.09 5.15 11.75
C ARG A 107 4.95 5.07 10.24
N LEU A 108 3.82 5.55 9.71
CA LEU A 108 3.64 5.67 8.28
C LEU A 108 4.59 6.73 7.71
N THR A 109 5.41 6.34 6.75
CA THR A 109 6.31 7.24 6.02
C THR A 109 6.15 6.97 4.52
N ARG A 110 6.15 8.03 3.71
CA ARG A 110 6.05 7.93 2.27
C ARG A 110 7.39 8.26 1.62
N PHE A 111 7.87 7.35 0.79
CA PHE A 111 9.00 7.58 -0.10
C PHE A 111 8.53 7.56 -1.55
N SER A 112 9.16 8.37 -2.40
CA SER A 112 8.92 8.37 -3.84
C SER A 112 10.23 8.05 -4.56
N TYR A 113 10.21 7.02 -5.39
CA TYR A 113 11.36 6.59 -6.17
C TYR A 113 11.12 6.82 -7.66
N ARG A 114 12.16 7.22 -8.38
CA ARG A 114 12.15 7.30 -9.85
C ARG A 114 12.76 6.01 -10.41
N ALA A 115 12.14 4.90 -10.12
CA ALA A 115 12.58 3.58 -10.55
C ALA A 115 11.36 2.71 -10.88
N PRO A 116 11.50 1.74 -11.79
CA PRO A 116 10.51 0.69 -11.96
C PRO A 116 10.27 -0.07 -10.65
N GLN A 117 9.04 -0.54 -10.45
CA GLN A 117 8.67 -1.27 -9.23
C GLN A 117 9.53 -2.52 -9.04
N GLU A 118 9.87 -3.20 -10.12
CA GLU A 118 10.67 -4.42 -10.13
C GLU A 118 12.04 -4.20 -9.48
N LEU A 119 12.70 -3.08 -9.77
CA LEU A 119 13.99 -2.75 -9.15
C LEU A 119 13.87 -2.47 -7.64
N VAL A 120 12.74 -1.93 -7.20
CA VAL A 120 12.48 -1.72 -5.76
C VAL A 120 12.27 -3.06 -5.07
N VAL A 121 11.49 -3.97 -5.68
CA VAL A 121 11.25 -5.32 -5.17
C VAL A 121 12.55 -6.12 -5.13
N GLU A 122 13.36 -6.08 -6.20
CA GLU A 122 14.66 -6.74 -6.29
C GLU A 122 15.61 -6.27 -5.18
N ASN A 123 15.68 -4.95 -4.95
CA ASN A 123 16.47 -4.41 -3.85
C ASN A 123 15.98 -4.88 -2.47
N LEU A 124 14.67 -5.01 -2.25
CA LEU A 124 14.10 -5.47 -0.98
C LEU A 124 14.34 -6.97 -0.76
N LEU A 125 14.39 -7.77 -1.82
CA LEU A 125 14.66 -9.20 -1.74
C LEU A 125 16.17 -9.53 -1.63
N ASP A 126 17.04 -8.64 -2.06
CA ASP A 126 18.48 -8.81 -1.90
C ASP A 126 18.98 -8.20 -0.58
N LEU A 127 18.87 -8.95 0.52
CA LEU A 127 19.36 -8.50 1.82
C LEU A 127 20.90 -8.52 1.95
N THR A 128 21.64 -9.01 0.95
CA THR A 128 23.10 -9.09 1.02
C THR A 128 23.78 -7.73 0.97
N HIS A 129 23.13 -6.73 0.36
CA HIS A 129 23.64 -5.36 0.31
C HIS A 129 23.62 -4.64 1.67
N LEU A 130 22.83 -5.13 2.64
CA LEU A 130 22.62 -4.43 3.91
C LEU A 130 23.92 -4.18 4.68
N ASP A 131 24.83 -5.15 4.67
CA ASP A 131 26.10 -5.04 5.38
C ASP A 131 27.04 -3.99 4.77
N PHE A 132 26.91 -3.70 3.49
CA PHE A 132 27.77 -2.77 2.76
C PHE A 132 27.12 -1.41 2.56
N VAL A 133 25.94 -1.35 1.96
CA VAL A 133 25.25 -0.10 1.65
C VAL A 133 24.68 0.56 2.90
N HIS A 134 24.15 -0.24 3.82
CA HIS A 134 23.57 0.23 5.08
C HIS A 134 24.40 -0.14 6.30
N GLY A 135 25.67 -0.41 6.13
CA GLY A 135 26.62 -0.86 7.16
C GLY A 135 26.70 0.04 8.39
N SER A 136 26.37 1.33 8.27
CA SER A 136 26.30 2.25 9.40
C SER A 136 25.15 1.94 10.39
N VAL A 137 24.07 1.28 9.91
CA VAL A 137 22.85 1.01 10.68
C VAL A 137 22.65 -0.48 10.91
N PHE A 138 22.79 -1.30 9.84
CA PHE A 138 22.45 -2.72 9.86
C PHE A 138 23.66 -3.64 9.74
N GLY A 139 24.80 -3.14 9.31
CA GLY A 139 25.89 -3.97 8.82
C GLY A 139 26.96 -4.32 9.83
N ASP A 140 27.49 -5.52 9.64
CA ASP A 140 28.80 -5.98 10.08
C ASP A 140 29.51 -6.59 8.87
N PRO A 141 30.07 -5.78 7.95
CA PRO A 141 30.62 -6.25 6.68
C PRO A 141 31.80 -7.21 6.84
N TYR A 142 32.33 -7.30 8.06
CA TYR A 142 33.45 -8.19 8.41
C TYR A 142 33.02 -9.30 9.36
N GLY A 143 31.73 -9.45 9.61
CA GLY A 143 31.18 -10.50 10.47
C GLY A 143 31.53 -11.88 9.95
N ALA A 144 32.29 -12.62 10.73
CA ALA A 144 32.64 -14.00 10.41
C ALA A 144 31.48 -14.91 10.80
N GLY A 145 30.68 -15.33 9.85
CA GLY A 145 29.62 -16.32 10.05
C GLY A 145 29.19 -16.87 8.72
N GLU A 146 28.74 -18.11 8.69
CA GLU A 146 28.10 -18.68 7.50
C GLU A 146 26.74 -18.03 7.32
N GLU A 147 26.51 -17.51 6.14
CA GLU A 147 25.19 -17.01 5.74
C GLU A 147 24.48 -18.08 4.93
N GLN A 148 23.25 -18.33 5.29
CA GLN A 148 22.34 -19.18 4.52
C GLN A 148 21.23 -18.32 3.96
N ILE A 149 21.07 -18.33 2.65
CA ILE A 149 20.02 -17.62 1.95
C ILE A 149 19.14 -18.65 1.25
N SER A 150 17.85 -18.57 1.49
CA SER A 150 16.84 -19.36 0.79
C SER A 150 15.78 -18.47 0.18
N VAL A 151 15.26 -18.87 -0.98
CA VAL A 151 14.13 -18.21 -1.63
C VAL A 151 13.07 -19.25 -1.92
N GLU A 152 11.89 -19.04 -1.42
CA GLU A 152 10.72 -19.85 -1.68
C GLU A 152 9.66 -18.98 -2.35
N HIS A 153 8.86 -19.56 -3.22
CA HIS A 153 7.78 -18.82 -3.87
C HIS A 153 6.54 -19.68 -4.09
N THR A 154 5.42 -19.01 -4.04
CA THR A 154 4.13 -19.47 -4.54
C THR A 154 3.66 -18.50 -5.62
N ASP A 155 2.47 -18.73 -6.19
CA ASP A 155 1.87 -17.77 -7.14
C ASP A 155 1.49 -16.43 -6.48
N GLU A 156 1.49 -16.36 -5.16
CA GLU A 156 1.01 -15.20 -4.40
C GLU A 156 2.11 -14.51 -3.60
N VAL A 157 3.10 -15.26 -3.10
CA VAL A 157 4.12 -14.74 -2.20
C VAL A 157 5.50 -15.25 -2.59
N ILE A 158 6.46 -14.33 -2.63
CA ILE A 158 7.89 -14.65 -2.68
C ILE A 158 8.45 -14.40 -1.28
N THR A 159 9.09 -15.40 -0.70
CA THR A 159 9.72 -15.31 0.62
C THR A 159 11.23 -15.52 0.46
N MET A 160 12.01 -14.53 0.88
CA MET A 160 13.45 -14.66 1.04
C MET A 160 13.78 -14.71 2.52
N THR A 161 14.59 -15.66 2.90
CA THR A 161 15.10 -15.82 4.27
C THR A 161 16.63 -15.78 4.25
N ARG A 162 17.20 -14.95 5.11
CA ARG A 162 18.64 -14.88 5.39
C ARG A 162 18.87 -15.28 6.85
N VAL A 163 19.69 -16.25 7.06
CA VAL A 163 20.15 -16.68 8.40
C VAL A 163 21.64 -16.42 8.52
N SER A 164 22.02 -15.65 9.49
CA SER A 164 23.42 -15.30 9.77
C SER A 164 23.72 -15.68 11.21
N ASN A 165 24.64 -16.60 11.41
CA ASN A 165 24.99 -17.10 12.74
C ASN A 165 26.12 -16.27 13.37
N ASP A 166 26.10 -16.17 14.69
CA ASP A 166 27.14 -15.53 15.51
C ASP A 166 27.53 -14.12 15.02
N ARG A 167 26.52 -13.26 14.73
CA ARG A 167 26.71 -11.87 14.27
C ARG A 167 26.63 -10.86 15.39
N LEU A 168 27.32 -9.75 15.22
CA LEU A 168 27.03 -8.58 16.04
C LEU A 168 25.66 -8.02 15.69
N PRO A 169 24.88 -7.59 16.69
CA PRO A 169 23.58 -7.00 16.42
C PRO A 169 23.72 -5.71 15.61
N PRO A 170 22.72 -5.39 14.75
CA PRO A 170 22.65 -4.08 14.14
C PRO A 170 22.82 -2.97 15.17
N LYS A 171 23.51 -1.89 14.81
CA LYS A 171 23.79 -0.79 15.75
C LYS A 171 22.53 -0.23 16.41
N ALA A 172 21.43 -0.20 15.65
CA ALA A 172 20.11 0.21 16.17
C ALA A 172 19.58 -0.71 17.28
N MET A 173 20.01 -1.98 17.31
CA MET A 173 19.59 -2.99 18.29
C MET A 173 20.65 -3.27 19.36
N ALA A 174 21.85 -2.72 19.24
CA ALA A 174 22.98 -3.01 20.12
C ALA A 174 22.66 -2.72 21.61
N MET A 175 21.86 -1.69 21.89
CA MET A 175 21.41 -1.40 23.26
C MET A 175 20.48 -2.48 23.82
N LEU A 176 19.58 -3.02 23.00
CA LEU A 176 18.61 -4.06 23.41
C LEU A 176 19.31 -5.40 23.67
N THR A 177 20.29 -5.74 22.86
CA THR A 177 21.05 -7.00 22.92
C THR A 177 22.27 -6.91 23.81
N ARG A 178 22.57 -5.73 24.40
CA ARG A 178 23.79 -5.45 25.15
C ARG A 178 25.07 -5.74 24.36
N GLY A 179 25.04 -5.59 23.05
CA GLY A 179 26.16 -5.84 22.13
C GLY A 179 26.62 -7.30 22.05
N LYS A 180 25.85 -8.25 22.55
CA LYS A 180 26.18 -9.68 22.44
C LYS A 180 25.97 -10.19 21.03
N ARG A 181 26.87 -11.07 20.58
CA ARG A 181 26.69 -11.80 19.30
C ARG A 181 25.48 -12.71 19.39
N GLN A 182 24.79 -12.86 18.30
CA GLN A 182 23.53 -13.61 18.20
C GLN A 182 23.33 -14.15 16.79
N ASP A 183 22.46 -15.13 16.64
CA ASP A 183 21.95 -15.56 15.35
C ASP A 183 20.87 -14.58 14.89
N ILE A 184 20.98 -14.13 13.64
CA ILE A 184 20.06 -13.16 13.05
C ILE A 184 19.28 -13.87 11.95
N HIS A 185 17.98 -13.89 12.10
CA HIS A 185 17.03 -14.36 11.08
C HIS A 185 16.31 -13.17 10.48
N GLN A 186 16.45 -12.99 9.18
CA GLN A 186 15.77 -11.94 8.44
C GLN A 186 14.89 -12.60 7.38
N THR A 187 13.66 -12.18 7.33
CA THR A 187 12.71 -12.67 6.31
C THR A 187 12.11 -11.46 5.60
N MET A 188 12.06 -11.53 4.28
CA MET A 188 11.38 -10.56 3.45
C MET A 188 10.34 -11.29 2.60
N GLN A 189 9.10 -10.85 2.69
CA GLN A 189 8.00 -11.39 1.89
C GLN A 189 7.46 -10.31 0.94
N ILE A 190 7.27 -10.69 -0.31
CA ILE A 190 6.61 -9.85 -1.30
C ILE A 190 5.30 -10.51 -1.72
N HIS A 191 4.21 -9.83 -1.45
CA HIS A 191 2.88 -10.25 -1.92
C HIS A 191 2.69 -9.76 -3.36
N VAL A 192 2.80 -10.70 -4.32
CA VAL A 192 2.91 -10.42 -5.75
C VAL A 192 1.73 -9.58 -6.28
N ARG A 193 0.49 -9.89 -5.85
CA ARG A 193 -0.70 -9.19 -6.34
C ARG A 193 -0.85 -7.76 -5.80
N SER A 194 -0.42 -7.52 -4.57
CA SER A 194 -0.57 -6.21 -3.93
C SER A 194 0.70 -5.36 -3.99
N GLY A 195 1.85 -5.97 -4.31
CA GLY A 195 3.16 -5.31 -4.23
C GLY A 195 3.58 -4.95 -2.80
N VAL A 196 2.92 -5.51 -1.78
CA VAL A 196 3.26 -5.26 -0.37
C VAL A 196 4.47 -6.07 0.01
N ALA A 197 5.46 -5.40 0.58
CA ALA A 197 6.64 -6.01 1.19
C ALA A 197 6.49 -6.04 2.71
N VAL A 198 6.79 -7.18 3.32
CA VAL A 198 6.78 -7.40 4.78
C VAL A 198 8.11 -7.99 5.18
N GLY A 199 8.79 -7.37 6.15
CA GLY A 199 10.11 -7.81 6.61
C GLY A 199 10.31 -7.64 8.11
#